data_44eca33e47f4b2211049b713c7e1e585
#
_entry.id   44eca33e47f4b2211049b713c7e1e585
#
_cell.length_a   1.000
_cell.length_b   1.000
_cell.length_c   1.000
_cell.angle_alpha   90.00
_cell.angle_beta   90.00
_cell.angle_gamma   90.00
#
_symmetry.space_group_name_H-M   'P 1'
#
loop_
_entity.id
_entity.type
_entity.pdbx_description
1 polymer ?
#
loop_
_entity_poly.entity_id
_entity_poly.type
_entity_poly.pdbx_seq_one_letter_code
_entity_poly.pdbx_strand_id
1 'polypeptide(L)'
;DNGTSAGADLGQGGFVEKGFNAGMRGKKGSPYEGGHRVPLLVRWPGGKVPAAKDINTLSAYTDVLPTLLDLCRIDAPDTAAFHGTSLQPLIMEENSGWPERTLITDTQREENLIKGKAASVMTDRWRLVFGEELYDMQNDPGQTTNVAAQYPEVVQQLQQDYENWWQEVSQGADEYPRIVIGSEAETPVILTCHDFHPTEPGYPAWNQELIRKANNAQGFWTLEVAEAGDYRIEVRRWPREAEAPIAGSVPAGEPVSGGDAYSEGKILPVIEAGIRLNGQEMTAPVADEQAAIIFNVNLAAGPTELTNWYKDAEGNEYGGYYVYITQL
;
A
#
# COMPACT_ATOMS: atom_id res chain seq x y z
N ASP A 1 8.54 2.34 5.96
CA ASP A 1 7.78 2.77 7.15
C ASP A 1 7.17 4.15 6.90
N ASN A 2 6.34 4.61 7.84
CA ASN A 2 5.66 5.91 7.80
C ASN A 2 5.95 6.67 9.09
N GLY A 3 5.57 7.94 9.12
CA GLY A 3 5.58 8.72 10.36
C GLY A 3 4.62 8.15 11.42
N THR A 4 4.72 8.70 12.60
CA THR A 4 3.89 8.32 13.77
C THR A 4 2.40 8.18 13.42
N SER A 5 1.76 7.13 13.93
CA SER A 5 0.30 6.93 13.77
C SER A 5 -0.38 6.50 15.05
N ALA A 6 0.05 5.40 15.68
CA ALA A 6 -0.56 4.88 16.90
C ALA A 6 -0.31 5.79 18.09
N GLY A 7 -1.37 6.12 18.84
CA GLY A 7 -1.28 6.95 20.04
C GLY A 7 -0.96 8.42 19.80
N ALA A 8 -0.98 8.89 18.56
CA ALA A 8 -0.75 10.29 18.22
C ALA A 8 -2.03 10.97 17.74
N ASP A 9 -2.47 11.99 18.47
CA ASP A 9 -3.59 12.84 18.08
C ASP A 9 -3.06 14.21 17.65
N LEU A 10 -3.58 14.72 16.52
CA LEU A 10 -3.22 16.03 15.99
C LEU A 10 -4.20 17.08 16.50
N GLY A 11 -3.65 18.20 16.95
CA GLY A 11 -4.37 19.39 17.27
C GLY A 11 -4.31 20.47 16.20
N GLN A 12 -4.42 21.71 16.63
CA GLN A 12 -4.42 22.87 15.75
C GLN A 12 -3.14 22.94 14.92
N GLY A 13 -3.26 23.27 13.65
CA GLY A 13 -2.14 23.39 12.72
C GLY A 13 -1.48 22.07 12.32
N GLY A 14 -2.05 20.92 12.74
CA GLY A 14 -1.51 19.60 12.40
C GLY A 14 -0.33 19.17 13.27
N PHE A 15 -0.14 19.77 14.45
CA PHE A 15 0.87 19.35 15.43
C PHE A 15 0.31 18.33 16.41
N VAL A 16 1.17 17.46 16.93
CA VAL A 16 0.77 16.40 17.87
C VAL A 16 0.44 17.03 19.22
N GLU A 17 -0.81 16.87 19.69
CA GLU A 17 -1.24 17.22 21.05
C GLU A 17 -1.05 16.06 22.02
N LYS A 18 -1.23 14.82 21.55
CA LYS A 18 -1.01 13.61 22.33
C LYS A 18 -0.10 12.67 21.58
N GLY A 19 0.82 12.02 22.27
CA GLY A 19 1.84 11.16 21.69
C GLY A 19 3.13 11.92 21.39
N PHE A 20 3.97 11.36 20.52
CA PHE A 20 5.28 11.90 20.21
C PHE A 20 5.62 11.73 18.73
N ASN A 21 6.10 12.79 18.07
CA ASN A 21 6.65 12.77 16.71
C ASN A 21 7.86 13.71 16.54
N ALA A 22 8.63 13.93 17.60
CA ALA A 22 9.80 14.81 17.61
C ALA A 22 9.50 16.28 17.23
N GLY A 23 8.28 16.76 17.49
CA GLY A 23 7.87 18.14 17.18
C GLY A 23 7.62 18.41 15.69
N MET A 24 7.59 17.41 14.85
CA MET A 24 7.29 17.55 13.44
C MET A 24 5.80 17.80 13.21
N ARG A 25 5.47 18.50 12.14
CA ARG A 25 4.07 18.70 11.72
C ARG A 25 3.56 17.45 11.02
N GLY A 26 2.31 17.08 11.26
CA GLY A 26 1.65 15.94 10.63
C GLY A 26 1.90 14.60 11.32
N LYS A 27 1.29 13.57 10.78
CA LYS A 27 1.44 12.16 11.16
C LYS A 27 1.25 11.28 9.92
N LYS A 28 1.37 9.96 10.05
CA LYS A 28 1.20 8.97 8.96
C LYS A 28 0.08 9.38 7.98
N GLY A 29 0.41 9.45 6.70
CA GLY A 29 -0.50 9.83 5.62
C GLY A 29 -0.57 11.31 5.33
N SER A 30 0.19 12.16 6.05
CA SER A 30 0.33 13.58 5.75
C SER A 30 1.58 13.86 4.91
N PRO A 31 1.57 14.89 4.05
CA PRO A 31 2.74 15.27 3.25
C PRO A 31 3.76 16.12 4.04
N TYR A 32 3.51 16.43 5.32
CA TYR A 32 4.46 17.10 6.20
C TYR A 32 5.47 16.11 6.80
N GLU A 33 6.59 16.62 7.35
CA GLU A 33 7.70 15.81 7.88
C GLU A 33 7.23 14.69 8.84
N GLY A 34 6.28 14.97 9.73
CA GLY A 34 5.74 13.97 10.66
C GLY A 34 4.98 12.83 9.99
N GLY A 35 4.64 12.95 8.70
CA GLY A 35 3.95 11.93 7.94
C GLY A 35 4.86 10.92 7.26
N HIS A 36 6.11 11.30 6.94
CA HIS A 36 7.01 10.48 6.13
C HIS A 36 8.45 10.39 6.66
N ARG A 37 8.88 11.30 7.54
CA ARG A 37 10.23 11.25 8.11
C ARG A 37 10.33 10.21 9.21
N VAL A 38 11.23 9.24 9.03
CA VAL A 38 11.49 8.16 9.97
C VAL A 38 13.00 7.91 10.11
N PRO A 39 13.46 7.33 11.24
CA PRO A 39 14.87 6.99 11.40
C PRO A 39 15.28 5.82 10.47
N LEU A 40 16.48 5.93 9.89
CA LEU A 40 17.18 4.83 9.24
C LEU A 40 18.41 4.49 10.08
N LEU A 41 18.50 3.26 10.59
CA LEU A 41 19.59 2.80 11.42
C LEU A 41 20.36 1.69 10.73
N VAL A 42 21.67 1.86 10.57
CA VAL A 42 22.55 0.86 9.94
C VAL A 42 23.55 0.37 10.96
N ARG A 43 23.62 -0.95 11.16
CA ARG A 43 24.59 -1.62 12.01
C ARG A 43 25.19 -2.81 11.27
N TRP A 44 26.47 -2.72 10.93
CA TRP A 44 27.18 -3.79 10.22
C TRP A 44 28.63 -3.93 10.73
N PRO A 45 28.86 -4.56 11.88
CA PRO A 45 30.21 -4.69 12.46
C PRO A 45 31.21 -5.38 11.53
N GLY A 46 30.80 -6.42 10.80
CA GLY A 46 31.64 -7.16 9.85
C GLY A 46 32.02 -6.37 8.61
N GLY A 47 31.24 -5.36 8.24
CA GLY A 47 31.48 -4.48 7.08
C GLY A 47 32.35 -3.25 7.38
N LYS A 48 32.87 -3.11 8.61
CA LYS A 48 33.68 -1.99 9.04
C LYS A 48 32.98 -0.62 8.95
N VAL A 49 31.67 -0.61 9.04
CA VAL A 49 30.90 0.64 9.13
C VAL A 49 31.31 1.37 10.41
N PRO A 50 31.71 2.67 10.32
CA PRO A 50 32.09 3.45 11.49
C PRO A 50 30.97 3.47 12.53
N ALA A 51 31.33 3.42 13.81
CA ALA A 51 30.37 3.42 14.90
C ALA A 51 29.90 4.84 15.25
N ALA A 52 28.65 4.93 15.76
CA ALA A 52 28.10 6.12 16.40
C ALA A 52 28.21 7.41 15.57
N LYS A 53 27.63 7.39 14.36
CA LYS A 53 27.60 8.55 13.46
C LYS A 53 26.15 8.91 13.10
N ASP A 54 25.83 10.19 13.19
CA ASP A 54 24.60 10.75 12.66
C ASP A 54 24.86 11.35 11.26
N ILE A 55 23.99 10.97 10.30
CA ILE A 55 24.00 11.47 8.93
C ILE A 55 22.71 12.25 8.73
N ASN A 56 22.83 13.58 8.57
CA ASN A 56 21.67 14.47 8.44
C ASN A 56 21.33 14.82 6.98
N THR A 57 21.98 14.17 6.04
CA THR A 57 21.73 14.37 4.61
C THR A 57 20.37 13.80 4.21
N LEU A 58 19.64 14.51 3.35
CA LEU A 58 18.36 14.09 2.82
C LEU A 58 18.47 12.73 2.11
N SER A 59 17.72 11.74 2.59
CA SER A 59 17.70 10.37 2.07
C SER A 59 16.28 9.81 2.04
N ALA A 60 16.08 8.77 1.22
CA ALA A 60 14.78 8.12 1.06
C ALA A 60 14.91 6.60 0.96
N TYR A 61 13.80 5.89 1.00
CA TYR A 61 13.77 4.43 0.84
C TYR A 61 14.33 3.95 -0.49
N THR A 62 14.20 4.75 -1.53
CA THR A 62 14.79 4.47 -2.84
C THR A 62 16.31 4.30 -2.79
N ASP A 63 16.96 4.88 -1.79
CA ASP A 63 18.42 4.80 -1.59
C ASP A 63 18.86 3.48 -0.95
N VAL A 64 17.95 2.73 -0.32
CA VAL A 64 18.30 1.54 0.46
C VAL A 64 18.86 0.44 -0.43
N LEU A 65 18.18 0.11 -1.53
CA LEU A 65 18.62 -0.98 -2.41
C LEU A 65 19.98 -0.67 -3.08
N PRO A 66 20.21 0.47 -3.74
CA PRO A 66 21.53 0.78 -4.28
C PRO A 66 22.62 0.82 -3.20
N THR A 67 22.31 1.25 -1.98
CA THR A 67 23.25 1.21 -0.85
C THR A 67 23.63 -0.22 -0.47
N LEU A 68 22.66 -1.14 -0.39
CA LEU A 68 22.93 -2.53 -0.06
C LEU A 68 23.75 -3.24 -1.15
N LEU A 69 23.45 -2.96 -2.43
CA LEU A 69 24.22 -3.50 -3.54
C LEU A 69 25.69 -3.07 -3.45
N ASP A 70 25.96 -1.79 -3.24
CA ASP A 70 27.32 -1.27 -3.09
C ASP A 70 28.05 -1.81 -1.88
N LEU A 71 27.41 -1.79 -0.70
CA LEU A 71 27.99 -2.31 0.53
C LEU A 71 28.31 -3.82 0.43
N CYS A 72 27.46 -4.58 -0.26
CA CYS A 72 27.64 -6.02 -0.45
C CYS A 72 28.47 -6.37 -1.69
N ARG A 73 28.83 -5.38 -2.52
CA ARG A 73 29.55 -5.55 -3.80
C ARG A 73 28.82 -6.51 -4.74
N ILE A 74 27.52 -6.29 -4.88
CA ILE A 74 26.64 -7.02 -5.78
C ILE A 74 26.34 -6.13 -6.97
N ASP A 75 26.64 -6.61 -8.17
CA ASP A 75 26.36 -5.91 -9.40
C ASP A 75 24.82 -5.85 -9.62
N ALA A 76 24.33 -4.65 -9.90
CA ALA A 76 22.93 -4.50 -10.31
C ALA A 76 22.72 -5.09 -11.71
N PRO A 77 21.53 -5.65 -12.01
CA PRO A 77 21.20 -6.00 -13.38
C PRO A 77 21.29 -4.79 -14.32
N ASP A 78 21.81 -4.96 -15.53
CA ASP A 78 21.95 -3.88 -16.51
C ASP A 78 20.63 -3.19 -16.87
N THR A 79 19.51 -3.86 -16.62
CA THR A 79 18.14 -3.34 -16.85
C THR A 79 17.57 -2.57 -15.64
N ALA A 80 18.27 -2.55 -14.51
CA ALA A 80 17.79 -1.87 -13.31
C ALA A 80 18.03 -0.37 -13.39
N ALA A 81 16.97 0.43 -13.37
CA ALA A 81 17.03 1.87 -13.19
C ALA A 81 16.67 2.20 -11.74
N PHE A 82 17.55 2.88 -11.02
CA PHE A 82 17.30 3.30 -9.64
C PHE A 82 17.05 4.80 -9.58
N HIS A 83 15.96 5.20 -8.93
CA HIS A 83 15.72 6.61 -8.57
C HIS A 83 16.51 7.04 -7.34
N GLY A 84 16.99 6.07 -6.56
CA GLY A 84 17.80 6.31 -5.37
C GLY A 84 19.30 6.38 -5.68
N THR A 85 20.03 6.96 -4.73
CA THR A 85 21.49 7.07 -4.75
C THR A 85 22.07 6.30 -3.57
N SER A 86 23.14 5.54 -3.80
CA SER A 86 23.80 4.79 -2.74
C SER A 86 24.30 5.71 -1.62
N LEU A 87 23.93 5.41 -0.39
CA LEU A 87 24.39 6.10 0.82
C LEU A 87 25.77 5.57 1.29
N GLN A 88 26.35 4.60 0.59
CA GLN A 88 27.64 3.99 0.97
C GLN A 88 28.74 5.05 1.21
N PRO A 89 28.93 6.07 0.36
CA PRO A 89 29.95 7.10 0.61
C PRO A 89 29.72 7.87 1.91
N LEU A 90 28.48 8.18 2.25
CA LEU A 90 28.15 8.86 3.50
C LEU A 90 28.35 7.93 4.72
N ILE A 91 27.99 6.66 4.60
CA ILE A 91 28.11 5.65 5.67
C ILE A 91 29.60 5.35 5.93
N MET A 92 30.40 5.21 4.89
CA MET A 92 31.83 4.85 4.97
C MET A 92 32.76 6.05 5.15
N GLU A 93 32.22 7.28 5.26
CA GLU A 93 33.01 8.53 5.41
C GLU A 93 33.93 8.83 4.22
N GLU A 94 33.54 8.41 3.05
CA GLU A 94 34.25 8.78 1.82
C GLU A 94 33.91 10.22 1.46
N ASN A 95 34.92 11.04 1.24
CA ASN A 95 34.74 12.47 0.90
C ASN A 95 34.40 12.63 -0.58
N SER A 96 33.22 12.22 -0.99
CA SER A 96 32.80 12.07 -2.39
C SER A 96 31.82 13.14 -2.86
N GLY A 97 31.76 14.30 -2.29
CA GLY A 97 30.83 15.36 -2.71
C GLY A 97 29.40 14.85 -2.94
N TRP A 98 28.55 14.86 -1.93
CA TRP A 98 27.17 14.42 -2.08
C TRP A 98 26.40 15.35 -3.03
N PRO A 99 25.69 14.82 -4.05
CA PRO A 99 24.98 15.67 -5.00
C PRO A 99 23.78 16.36 -4.38
N GLU A 100 23.52 17.60 -4.77
CA GLU A 100 22.22 18.21 -4.53
C GLU A 100 21.16 17.41 -5.29
N ARG A 101 20.03 17.14 -4.65
CA ARG A 101 18.95 16.38 -5.25
C ARG A 101 17.59 16.79 -4.71
N THR A 102 16.58 16.49 -5.49
CA THR A 102 15.19 16.62 -5.11
C THR A 102 14.61 15.24 -4.86
N LEU A 103 13.94 15.05 -3.73
CA LEU A 103 13.16 13.86 -3.41
C LEU A 103 11.68 14.22 -3.35
N ILE A 104 10.83 13.26 -3.71
CA ILE A 104 9.39 13.47 -3.72
C ILE A 104 8.71 12.35 -2.96
N THR A 105 7.74 12.74 -2.11
CA THR A 105 6.77 11.82 -1.53
C THR A 105 5.39 12.25 -2.01
N ASP A 106 4.61 11.27 -2.45
CA ASP A 106 3.23 11.47 -2.88
C ASP A 106 2.37 10.35 -2.30
N THR A 107 1.47 10.70 -1.38
CA THR A 107 0.65 9.72 -0.67
C THR A 107 -0.69 9.58 -1.37
N GLN A 108 -0.78 8.63 -2.29
CA GLN A 108 -2.04 8.28 -2.94
C GLN A 108 -2.79 7.22 -2.13
N ARG A 109 -4.10 7.42 -2.00
CA ARG A 109 -5.06 6.46 -1.43
C ARG A 109 -6.34 6.50 -2.24
N GLU A 110 -6.20 6.62 -3.54
CA GLU A 110 -7.26 6.74 -4.51
C GLU A 110 -7.10 5.64 -5.54
N GLU A 111 -8.19 5.09 -6.00
CA GLU A 111 -8.20 4.17 -7.13
C GLU A 111 -7.66 4.86 -8.39
N ASN A 112 -8.08 6.09 -8.62
CA ASN A 112 -7.55 6.93 -9.68
C ASN A 112 -6.62 7.97 -9.09
N LEU A 113 -5.39 8.05 -9.58
CA LEU A 113 -4.39 8.98 -9.09
C LEU A 113 -4.82 10.44 -9.28
N ILE A 114 -4.65 11.25 -8.25
CA ILE A 114 -4.91 12.69 -8.28
C ILE A 114 -3.59 13.42 -8.13
N LYS A 115 -3.12 14.04 -9.21
CA LYS A 115 -1.85 14.77 -9.24
C LYS A 115 -1.77 15.82 -8.12
N GLY A 116 -0.71 15.76 -7.33
CA GLY A 116 -0.41 16.72 -6.26
C GLY A 116 -1.25 16.58 -4.98
N LYS A 117 -2.14 15.59 -4.88
CA LYS A 117 -3.11 15.49 -3.78
C LYS A 117 -2.47 15.52 -2.38
N ALA A 118 -1.36 14.84 -2.18
CA ALA A 118 -0.68 14.80 -0.90
C ALA A 118 0.85 14.71 -1.12
N ALA A 119 1.35 15.55 -2.01
CA ALA A 119 2.74 15.59 -2.41
C ALA A 119 3.58 16.50 -1.53
N SER A 120 4.84 16.12 -1.31
CA SER A 120 5.90 16.95 -0.78
C SER A 120 7.15 16.82 -1.65
N VAL A 121 7.68 17.96 -2.09
CA VAL A 121 8.92 18.05 -2.86
C VAL A 121 10.02 18.57 -1.94
N MET A 122 11.12 17.85 -1.85
CA MET A 122 12.11 18.00 -0.79
C MET A 122 13.51 18.19 -1.34
N THR A 123 14.22 19.21 -0.85
CA THR A 123 15.68 19.33 -0.92
C THR A 123 16.25 19.34 0.49
N ASP A 124 17.56 19.43 0.66
CA ASP A 124 18.17 19.55 2.00
C ASP A 124 17.62 20.74 2.80
N ARG A 125 17.26 21.82 2.12
CA ARG A 125 16.73 23.03 2.75
C ARG A 125 15.24 23.18 2.67
N TRP A 126 14.62 22.81 1.55
CA TRP A 126 13.24 23.20 1.25
C TRP A 126 12.26 22.04 1.30
N ARG A 127 11.03 22.32 1.72
CA ARG A 127 9.87 21.43 1.56
C ARG A 127 8.74 22.21 0.91
N LEU A 128 8.38 21.84 -0.31
CA LEU A 128 7.17 22.34 -0.97
C LEU A 128 6.06 21.33 -0.76
N VAL A 129 5.03 21.70 -0.01
CA VAL A 129 3.90 20.85 0.35
C VAL A 129 2.67 21.28 -0.44
N PHE A 130 1.91 20.32 -0.98
CA PHE A 130 0.75 20.54 -1.87
C PHE A 130 1.04 21.42 -3.11
N GLY A 131 2.31 21.65 -3.44
CA GLY A 131 2.70 22.57 -4.50
C GLY A 131 2.53 24.07 -4.18
N GLU A 132 2.15 24.42 -2.96
CA GLU A 132 1.77 25.80 -2.56
C GLU A 132 2.48 26.29 -1.30
N GLU A 133 2.72 25.44 -0.32
CA GLU A 133 3.32 25.80 0.96
C GLU A 133 4.82 25.52 0.95
N LEU A 134 5.66 26.52 1.13
CA LEU A 134 7.13 26.36 1.19
C LEU A 134 7.65 26.56 2.61
N TYR A 135 8.51 25.63 3.06
CA TYR A 135 9.13 25.66 4.39
C TYR A 135 10.66 25.58 4.29
N ASP A 136 11.34 26.40 5.08
CA ASP A 136 12.80 26.41 5.23
C ASP A 136 13.23 25.51 6.38
N MET A 137 13.60 24.27 6.09
CA MET A 137 13.92 23.26 7.10
C MET A 137 15.17 23.55 7.92
N GLN A 138 16.04 24.46 7.48
CA GLN A 138 17.20 24.89 8.25
C GLN A 138 16.81 25.83 9.39
N ASN A 139 15.79 26.65 9.19
CA ASN A 139 15.34 27.65 10.15
C ASN A 139 14.00 27.31 10.82
N ASP A 140 13.19 26.46 10.18
CA ASP A 140 11.85 26.04 10.63
C ASP A 140 11.62 24.54 10.41
N PRO A 141 12.34 23.65 11.12
CA PRO A 141 12.18 22.20 10.96
C PRO A 141 10.78 21.69 11.38
N GLY A 142 10.01 22.49 12.09
CA GLY A 142 8.64 22.21 12.49
C GLY A 142 7.59 22.56 11.43
N GLN A 143 7.98 23.21 10.33
CA GLN A 143 7.05 23.64 9.27
C GLN A 143 5.92 24.54 9.80
N THR A 144 6.28 25.54 10.59
CA THR A 144 5.33 26.48 11.24
C THR A 144 5.04 27.71 10.39
N THR A 145 5.97 28.11 9.51
CA THR A 145 5.92 29.36 8.78
C THR A 145 6.03 29.11 7.26
N ASN A 146 4.93 29.32 6.54
CA ASN A 146 4.94 29.27 5.09
C ASN A 146 5.65 30.49 4.50
N VAL A 147 6.75 30.27 3.80
CA VAL A 147 7.58 31.32 3.17
C VAL A 147 7.46 31.39 1.64
N ALA A 148 6.47 30.72 1.06
CA ALA A 148 6.29 30.63 -0.40
C ALA A 148 6.28 31.99 -1.09
N ALA A 149 5.61 32.98 -0.49
CA ALA A 149 5.54 34.34 -1.03
C ALA A 149 6.90 35.08 -1.01
N GLN A 150 7.86 34.63 -0.19
CA GLN A 150 9.20 35.23 -0.08
C GLN A 150 10.19 34.61 -1.09
N TYR A 151 9.92 33.39 -1.56
CA TYR A 151 10.81 32.61 -2.44
C TYR A 151 10.03 32.02 -3.62
N PRO A 152 9.37 32.82 -4.46
CA PRO A 152 8.55 32.34 -5.55
C PRO A 152 9.35 31.55 -6.59
N GLU A 153 10.62 31.87 -6.80
CA GLU A 153 11.51 31.14 -7.72
C GLU A 153 11.79 29.73 -7.23
N VAL A 154 11.92 29.53 -5.90
CA VAL A 154 12.10 28.20 -5.30
C VAL A 154 10.82 27.37 -5.48
N VAL A 155 9.66 27.98 -5.24
CA VAL A 155 8.37 27.31 -5.45
C VAL A 155 8.25 26.85 -6.90
N GLN A 156 8.55 27.72 -7.86
CA GLN A 156 8.48 27.39 -9.29
C GLN A 156 9.43 26.25 -9.66
N GLN A 157 10.66 26.26 -9.15
CA GLN A 157 11.63 25.20 -9.41
C GLN A 157 11.14 23.86 -8.86
N LEU A 158 10.68 23.80 -7.63
CA LEU A 158 10.20 22.56 -7.00
C LEU A 158 8.90 22.06 -7.63
N GLN A 159 8.02 22.96 -8.09
CA GLN A 159 6.86 22.57 -8.89
C GLN A 159 7.28 21.93 -10.22
N GLN A 160 8.32 22.45 -10.87
CA GLN A 160 8.84 21.86 -12.10
C GLN A 160 9.50 20.49 -11.86
N ASP A 161 10.20 20.32 -10.73
CA ASP A 161 10.77 19.03 -10.33
C ASP A 161 9.68 17.99 -10.10
N TYR A 162 8.58 18.39 -9.44
CA TYR A 162 7.39 17.53 -9.28
C TYR A 162 6.77 17.17 -10.62
N GLU A 163 6.62 18.12 -11.53
CA GLU A 163 6.04 17.90 -12.87
C GLU A 163 6.84 16.86 -13.65
N ASN A 164 8.18 16.99 -13.66
CA ASN A 164 9.05 16.06 -14.35
C ASN A 164 8.94 14.64 -13.78
N TRP A 165 8.96 14.54 -12.45
CA TRP A 165 8.79 13.26 -11.74
C TRP A 165 7.41 12.65 -12.02
N TRP A 166 6.34 13.45 -11.96
CA TRP A 166 4.98 12.98 -12.21
C TRP A 166 4.80 12.42 -13.62
N GLN A 167 5.36 13.10 -14.62
CA GLN A 167 5.33 12.62 -16.02
C GLN A 167 6.00 11.26 -16.18
N GLU A 168 7.00 10.95 -15.38
CA GLU A 168 7.70 9.66 -15.41
C GLU A 168 6.89 8.59 -14.68
N VAL A 169 6.51 8.83 -13.42
CA VAL A 169 5.93 7.80 -12.56
C VAL A 169 4.45 7.52 -12.83
N SER A 170 3.74 8.43 -13.48
CA SER A 170 2.33 8.24 -13.84
C SER A 170 2.13 7.52 -15.17
N GLN A 171 3.21 7.17 -15.88
CA GLN A 171 3.10 6.36 -17.09
C GLN A 171 2.53 4.98 -16.74
N GLY A 172 1.44 4.58 -17.41
CA GLY A 172 0.76 3.32 -17.13
C GLY A 172 -0.09 3.30 -15.84
N ALA A 173 -0.35 4.46 -15.24
CA ALA A 173 -1.15 4.55 -14.00
C ALA A 173 -2.61 4.09 -14.15
N ASP A 174 -3.10 4.02 -15.37
CA ASP A 174 -4.41 3.50 -15.78
C ASP A 174 -4.37 2.01 -16.16
N GLU A 175 -3.19 1.39 -16.11
CA GLU A 175 -3.01 -0.04 -16.35
C GLU A 175 -2.88 -0.78 -15.01
N TYR A 176 -3.86 -1.63 -14.70
CA TYR A 176 -3.78 -2.45 -13.49
C TYR A 176 -2.79 -3.60 -13.66
N PRO A 177 -1.89 -3.81 -12.69
CA PRO A 177 -1.08 -5.04 -12.65
C PRO A 177 -2.00 -6.24 -12.50
N ARG A 178 -1.73 -7.31 -13.28
CA ARG A 178 -2.54 -8.53 -13.29
C ARG A 178 -1.93 -9.60 -12.42
N ILE A 179 -2.77 -10.25 -11.62
CA ILE A 179 -2.36 -11.41 -10.83
C ILE A 179 -2.35 -12.62 -11.75
N VAL A 180 -1.20 -13.27 -11.87
CA VAL A 180 -1.04 -14.45 -12.76
C VAL A 180 -1.67 -15.67 -12.11
N ILE A 181 -2.57 -16.35 -12.85
CA ILE A 181 -3.18 -17.62 -12.47
C ILE A 181 -2.84 -18.70 -13.50
N GLY A 182 -2.82 -19.98 -13.08
CA GLY A 182 -2.49 -21.09 -13.97
C GLY A 182 -0.98 -21.22 -14.24
N SER A 183 -0.15 -20.79 -13.30
CA SER A 183 1.30 -21.03 -13.31
C SER A 183 1.67 -22.10 -12.30
N GLU A 184 2.60 -22.99 -12.67
CA GLU A 184 3.17 -23.98 -11.72
C GLU A 184 3.93 -23.32 -10.56
N ALA A 185 4.35 -22.06 -10.71
CA ALA A 185 5.09 -21.34 -9.68
C ALA A 185 4.25 -21.05 -8.42
N GLU A 186 2.92 -20.92 -8.59
CA GLU A 186 1.99 -20.68 -7.48
C GLU A 186 0.64 -21.37 -7.75
N THR A 187 0.30 -22.34 -6.91
CA THR A 187 -1.00 -23.03 -6.96
C THR A 187 -1.38 -23.60 -5.58
N PRO A 188 -2.57 -23.30 -5.00
CA PRO A 188 -3.54 -22.32 -5.55
C PRO A 188 -3.06 -20.88 -5.44
N VAL A 189 -3.50 -20.03 -6.34
CA VAL A 189 -3.40 -18.57 -6.19
C VAL A 189 -4.48 -18.11 -5.24
N ILE A 190 -4.12 -17.30 -4.26
CA ILE A 190 -5.04 -16.78 -3.24
C ILE A 190 -5.29 -15.30 -3.50
N LEU A 191 -6.52 -14.94 -3.79
CA LEU A 191 -6.97 -13.57 -3.92
C LEU A 191 -7.64 -13.11 -2.62
N THR A 192 -7.33 -11.91 -2.19
CA THR A 192 -7.97 -11.26 -1.04
C THR A 192 -8.62 -9.94 -1.45
N CYS A 193 -9.59 -9.46 -0.68
CA CYS A 193 -10.17 -8.14 -0.96
C CYS A 193 -9.17 -6.98 -0.73
N HIS A 194 -7.98 -7.26 -0.22
CA HIS A 194 -6.89 -6.28 -0.14
C HIS A 194 -6.23 -6.04 -1.51
N ASP A 195 -6.36 -7.00 -2.43
CA ASP A 195 -5.74 -6.99 -3.75
C ASP A 195 -6.72 -6.58 -4.87
N PHE A 196 -7.97 -6.29 -4.53
CA PHE A 196 -8.95 -5.95 -5.55
C PHE A 196 -9.08 -4.43 -5.76
N HIS A 197 -9.60 -4.07 -6.94
CA HIS A 197 -9.96 -2.71 -7.31
C HIS A 197 -11.40 -2.43 -6.86
N PRO A 198 -11.64 -1.47 -5.95
CA PRO A 198 -12.98 -1.17 -5.45
C PRO A 198 -13.85 -0.53 -6.53
N THR A 199 -15.11 -0.97 -6.64
CA THR A 199 -16.09 -0.38 -7.58
C THR A 199 -16.93 0.73 -6.96
N GLU A 200 -16.96 0.81 -5.63
CA GLU A 200 -17.69 1.82 -4.87
C GLU A 200 -16.72 2.65 -4.01
N PRO A 201 -17.03 3.91 -3.72
CA PRO A 201 -16.22 4.72 -2.82
C PRO A 201 -16.07 4.06 -1.45
N GLY A 202 -14.85 3.89 -1.00
CA GLY A 202 -14.54 3.28 0.29
C GLY A 202 -13.26 2.48 0.25
N TYR A 203 -12.87 1.96 1.41
CA TYR A 203 -11.71 1.09 1.50
C TYR A 203 -12.14 -0.38 1.46
N PRO A 204 -11.40 -1.23 0.77
CA PRO A 204 -11.58 -2.68 0.86
C PRO A 204 -11.45 -3.14 2.32
N ALA A 205 -11.94 -4.33 2.61
CA ALA A 205 -11.78 -4.95 3.93
C ALA A 205 -10.32 -5.42 4.12
N TRP A 206 -9.40 -4.46 4.27
CA TRP A 206 -7.95 -4.67 4.29
C TRP A 206 -7.42 -5.34 5.58
N ASN A 207 -8.29 -5.62 6.54
CA ASN A 207 -7.94 -6.36 7.74
C ASN A 207 -9.07 -7.27 8.20
N GLN A 208 -8.74 -8.23 9.06
CA GLN A 208 -9.68 -9.23 9.55
C GLN A 208 -10.86 -8.61 10.33
N GLU A 209 -10.64 -7.52 11.06
CA GLU A 209 -11.69 -6.86 11.84
C GLU A 209 -12.81 -6.30 10.94
N LEU A 210 -12.46 -5.79 9.77
CA LEU A 210 -13.45 -5.32 8.79
C LEU A 210 -14.27 -6.48 8.20
N ILE A 211 -13.65 -7.63 7.94
CA ILE A 211 -14.33 -8.85 7.48
C ILE A 211 -15.27 -9.36 8.55
N ARG A 212 -14.84 -9.35 9.82
CA ARG A 212 -15.68 -9.72 10.98
C ARG A 212 -16.89 -8.82 11.12
N LYS A 213 -16.75 -7.52 10.89
CA LYS A 213 -17.83 -6.54 10.89
C LYS A 213 -18.74 -6.62 9.66
N ALA A 214 -18.41 -7.50 8.71
CA ALA A 214 -19.10 -7.60 7.43
C ALA A 214 -19.07 -6.26 6.67
N ASN A 215 -17.88 -5.64 6.60
CA ASN A 215 -17.69 -4.43 5.79
C ASN A 215 -18.05 -4.75 4.35
N ASN A 216 -19.04 -4.06 3.81
CA ASN A 216 -19.44 -4.28 2.43
C ASN A 216 -18.40 -3.65 1.51
N ALA A 217 -17.49 -4.46 1.00
CA ALA A 217 -16.46 -4.08 0.05
C ALA A 217 -16.74 -4.81 -1.26
N GLN A 218 -17.07 -4.07 -2.31
CA GLN A 218 -17.28 -4.60 -3.65
C GLN A 218 -16.12 -4.17 -4.56
N GLY A 219 -15.65 -5.09 -5.38
CA GLY A 219 -14.53 -4.85 -6.28
C GLY A 219 -14.30 -6.01 -7.24
N PHE A 220 -13.24 -5.90 -8.04
CA PHE A 220 -12.82 -6.92 -8.97
C PHE A 220 -11.31 -7.12 -8.90
N TRP A 221 -10.86 -8.31 -9.27
CA TRP A 221 -9.44 -8.61 -9.46
C TRP A 221 -9.12 -8.64 -10.95
N THR A 222 -8.01 -8.02 -11.33
CA THR A 222 -7.46 -8.14 -12.67
C THR A 222 -6.50 -9.33 -12.71
N LEU A 223 -6.75 -10.26 -13.62
CA LEU A 223 -6.04 -11.52 -13.72
C LEU A 223 -5.38 -11.69 -15.09
N GLU A 224 -4.27 -12.45 -15.11
CA GLU A 224 -3.66 -12.96 -16.31
C GLU A 224 -3.69 -14.50 -16.24
N VAL A 225 -4.43 -15.12 -17.14
CA VAL A 225 -4.47 -16.58 -17.28
C VAL A 225 -3.24 -17.01 -18.08
N ALA A 226 -2.25 -17.61 -17.41
CA ALA A 226 -1.00 -18.04 -18.04
C ALA A 226 -1.24 -19.19 -19.03
N GLU A 227 -2.06 -20.17 -18.68
CA GLU A 227 -2.36 -21.34 -19.48
C GLU A 227 -3.88 -21.55 -19.59
N ALA A 228 -4.35 -21.78 -20.83
CA ALA A 228 -5.75 -22.13 -21.05
C ALA A 228 -6.07 -23.51 -20.45
N GLY A 229 -7.26 -23.66 -19.87
CA GLY A 229 -7.65 -24.93 -19.26
C GLY A 229 -8.83 -24.82 -18.31
N ASP A 230 -9.05 -25.90 -17.58
CA ASP A 230 -10.09 -25.98 -16.56
C ASP A 230 -9.56 -25.46 -15.22
N TYR A 231 -10.36 -24.62 -14.57
CA TYR A 231 -10.01 -23.99 -13.31
C TYR A 231 -11.11 -24.24 -12.29
N ARG A 232 -10.68 -24.45 -11.06
CA ARG A 232 -11.53 -24.49 -9.88
C ARG A 232 -11.39 -23.15 -9.14
N ILE A 233 -12.49 -22.43 -9.01
CA ILE A 233 -12.60 -21.17 -8.27
C ILE A 233 -13.41 -21.44 -7.01
N GLU A 234 -12.76 -21.29 -5.85
CA GLU A 234 -13.37 -21.50 -4.55
C GLU A 234 -13.54 -20.14 -3.88
N VAL A 235 -14.78 -19.70 -3.67
CA VAL A 235 -15.11 -18.44 -3.00
C VAL A 235 -15.45 -18.69 -1.53
N ARG A 236 -14.90 -17.85 -0.66
CA ARG A 236 -15.07 -17.94 0.80
C ARG A 236 -15.24 -16.56 1.41
N ARG A 237 -16.01 -16.49 2.49
CA ARG A 237 -16.03 -15.32 3.38
C ARG A 237 -14.86 -15.33 4.35
N TRP A 238 -14.55 -16.49 4.91
CA TRP A 238 -13.46 -16.72 5.86
C TRP A 238 -12.31 -17.44 5.18
N PRO A 239 -11.06 -17.23 5.59
CA PRO A 239 -9.94 -17.97 5.04
C PRO A 239 -10.09 -19.47 5.35
N ARG A 240 -9.40 -20.31 4.58
CA ARG A 240 -9.51 -21.78 4.73
C ARG A 240 -9.22 -22.25 6.16
N GLU A 241 -8.26 -21.59 6.82
CA GLU A 241 -7.81 -21.91 8.18
C GLU A 241 -8.89 -21.71 9.24
N ALA A 242 -9.87 -20.89 8.97
CA ALA A 242 -10.98 -20.64 9.89
C ALA A 242 -12.06 -21.73 9.85
N GLU A 243 -12.15 -22.50 8.75
CA GLU A 243 -13.16 -23.56 8.51
C GLU A 243 -14.60 -23.13 8.84
N ALA A 244 -14.88 -21.83 8.75
CA ALA A 244 -16.16 -21.26 9.17
C ALA A 244 -17.14 -21.14 7.98
N PRO A 245 -18.46 -21.32 8.22
CA PRO A 245 -19.48 -21.16 7.20
C PRO A 245 -19.53 -19.74 6.61
N ILE A 246 -19.84 -19.62 5.32
CA ILE A 246 -20.00 -18.31 4.65
C ILE A 246 -21.04 -17.45 5.38
N ALA A 247 -22.19 -18.02 5.70
CA ALA A 247 -23.26 -17.33 6.42
C ALA A 247 -22.97 -17.15 7.91
N GLY A 248 -22.08 -17.99 8.47
CA GLY A 248 -21.78 -18.06 9.89
C GLY A 248 -20.88 -16.94 10.43
N SER A 249 -20.66 -17.02 11.73
CA SER A 249 -19.75 -16.16 12.49
C SER A 249 -18.46 -16.91 12.86
N VAL A 250 -17.46 -16.18 13.27
CA VAL A 250 -16.27 -16.69 13.97
C VAL A 250 -16.24 -16.09 15.37
N PRO A 251 -15.78 -16.84 16.40
CA PRO A 251 -15.74 -16.33 17.77
C PRO A 251 -14.81 -15.12 17.91
N ALA A 252 -15.00 -14.33 18.96
CA ALA A 252 -14.07 -13.28 19.32
C ALA A 252 -12.65 -13.86 19.47
N GLY A 253 -11.66 -13.08 19.09
CA GLY A 253 -10.26 -13.46 19.29
C GLY A 253 -9.85 -13.37 20.75
N GLU A 254 -8.84 -14.16 21.14
CA GLU A 254 -8.20 -14.00 22.44
C GLU A 254 -7.34 -12.72 22.48
N PRO A 255 -7.31 -12.01 23.62
CA PRO A 255 -6.43 -10.88 23.79
C PRO A 255 -4.96 -11.25 23.56
N VAL A 256 -4.25 -10.43 22.80
CA VAL A 256 -2.82 -10.61 22.55
C VAL A 256 -2.00 -9.52 23.24
N SER A 257 -0.78 -9.86 23.64
CA SER A 257 0.11 -8.89 24.30
C SER A 257 0.42 -7.74 23.35
N GLY A 258 0.07 -6.50 23.73
CA GLY A 258 0.31 -5.29 22.95
C GLY A 258 -0.68 -5.06 21.81
N GLY A 259 -1.78 -5.79 21.75
CA GLY A 259 -2.85 -5.60 20.76
C GLY A 259 -4.25 -5.83 21.34
N ASP A 260 -5.23 -5.33 20.62
CA ASP A 260 -6.64 -5.56 20.96
C ASP A 260 -7.09 -6.94 20.46
N ALA A 261 -8.04 -7.55 21.18
CA ALA A 261 -8.72 -8.74 20.71
C ALA A 261 -9.63 -8.41 19.52
N TYR A 262 -9.73 -9.33 18.56
CA TYR A 262 -10.71 -9.19 17.49
C TYR A 262 -12.12 -9.35 18.01
N SER A 263 -13.06 -8.57 17.47
CA SER A 263 -14.48 -8.72 17.79
C SER A 263 -15.04 -10.05 17.27
N GLU A 264 -16.17 -10.51 17.83
CA GLU A 264 -16.94 -11.60 17.23
C GLU A 264 -17.39 -11.24 15.81
N GLY A 265 -17.33 -12.20 14.88
CA GLY A 265 -17.78 -12.01 13.51
C GLY A 265 -19.30 -11.89 13.42
N LYS A 266 -19.81 -11.02 12.57
CA LYS A 266 -21.24 -10.93 12.28
C LYS A 266 -21.71 -12.11 11.45
N ILE A 267 -22.92 -12.61 11.72
CA ILE A 267 -23.65 -13.50 10.84
C ILE A 267 -24.11 -12.70 9.61
N LEU A 268 -23.96 -13.29 8.43
CA LEU A 268 -24.53 -12.76 7.18
C LEU A 268 -25.58 -13.77 6.68
N PRO A 269 -26.86 -13.40 6.60
CA PRO A 269 -27.92 -14.32 6.22
C PRO A 269 -27.96 -14.53 4.69
N VAL A 270 -26.81 -14.83 4.09
CA VAL A 270 -26.67 -15.00 2.65
C VAL A 270 -27.16 -16.39 2.21
N ILE A 271 -27.85 -16.43 1.08
CA ILE A 271 -28.46 -17.63 0.51
C ILE A 271 -27.89 -17.99 -0.86
N GLU A 272 -27.15 -17.07 -1.47
CA GLU A 272 -26.55 -17.25 -2.80
C GLU A 272 -25.13 -16.66 -2.81
N ALA A 273 -24.23 -17.34 -3.51
CA ALA A 273 -22.92 -16.80 -3.88
C ALA A 273 -22.81 -16.73 -5.41
N GLY A 274 -22.16 -15.70 -5.92
CA GLY A 274 -21.93 -15.53 -7.35
C GLY A 274 -20.51 -15.13 -7.68
N ILE A 275 -20.12 -15.44 -8.91
CA ILE A 275 -18.93 -14.89 -9.55
C ILE A 275 -19.30 -14.35 -10.93
N ARG A 276 -18.57 -13.30 -11.35
CA ARG A 276 -18.54 -12.85 -12.75
C ARG A 276 -17.12 -12.96 -13.24
N LEU A 277 -16.93 -13.68 -14.32
CA LEU A 277 -15.63 -13.96 -14.91
C LEU A 277 -15.75 -13.96 -16.43
N ASN A 278 -14.88 -13.22 -17.11
CA ASN A 278 -14.91 -13.09 -18.57
C ASN A 278 -16.31 -12.74 -19.14
N GLY A 279 -17.04 -11.85 -18.44
CA GLY A 279 -18.40 -11.42 -18.81
C GLY A 279 -19.50 -12.46 -18.56
N GLN A 280 -19.17 -13.64 -18.05
CA GLN A 280 -20.12 -14.68 -17.67
C GLN A 280 -20.40 -14.64 -16.18
N GLU A 281 -21.66 -14.72 -15.82
CA GLU A 281 -22.11 -14.77 -14.43
C GLU A 281 -22.55 -16.19 -14.06
N MET A 282 -22.10 -16.65 -12.91
CA MET A 282 -22.46 -17.97 -12.34
C MET A 282 -22.84 -17.78 -10.90
N THR A 283 -23.91 -18.43 -10.48
CA THR A 283 -24.38 -18.40 -9.09
C THR A 283 -24.60 -19.81 -8.56
N ALA A 284 -24.55 -19.95 -7.25
CA ALA A 284 -24.88 -21.18 -6.54
C ALA A 284 -25.50 -20.86 -5.18
N PRO A 285 -26.42 -21.73 -4.71
CA PRO A 285 -27.01 -21.55 -3.37
C PRO A 285 -25.96 -21.74 -2.27
N VAL A 286 -26.10 -21.01 -1.18
CA VAL A 286 -25.29 -21.14 0.03
C VAL A 286 -26.12 -21.84 1.11
N ALA A 287 -25.68 -23.04 1.54
CA ALA A 287 -26.26 -23.76 2.65
C ALA A 287 -25.67 -23.28 4.01
N ASP A 288 -26.40 -23.48 5.11
CA ASP A 288 -26.07 -22.94 6.45
C ASP A 288 -24.64 -23.26 6.90
N GLU A 289 -24.19 -24.51 6.71
CA GLU A 289 -22.87 -24.97 7.16
C GLU A 289 -21.79 -24.91 6.07
N GLN A 290 -22.08 -24.27 4.95
CA GLN A 290 -21.20 -24.28 3.79
C GLN A 290 -20.07 -23.25 3.95
N ALA A 291 -18.84 -23.72 4.05
CA ALA A 291 -17.66 -22.86 4.21
C ALA A 291 -17.13 -22.29 2.89
N ALA A 292 -17.45 -22.91 1.74
CA ALA A 292 -17.01 -22.49 0.43
C ALA A 292 -18.00 -22.84 -0.67
N ILE A 293 -18.08 -22.02 -1.71
CA ILE A 293 -18.74 -22.35 -2.97
C ILE A 293 -17.65 -22.56 -4.04
N ILE A 294 -17.84 -23.59 -4.87
CA ILE A 294 -16.88 -23.96 -5.91
C ILE A 294 -17.53 -23.77 -7.28
N PHE A 295 -16.85 -23.02 -8.13
CA PHE A 295 -17.18 -22.89 -9.53
C PHE A 295 -16.06 -23.55 -10.37
N ASN A 296 -16.44 -24.44 -11.29
CA ASN A 296 -15.51 -24.99 -12.27
C ASN A 296 -15.73 -24.28 -13.60
N VAL A 297 -14.68 -23.71 -14.15
CA VAL A 297 -14.74 -22.87 -15.35
C VAL A 297 -13.62 -23.26 -16.32
N ASN A 298 -13.88 -23.11 -17.61
CA ASN A 298 -12.84 -23.23 -18.62
C ASN A 298 -12.40 -21.83 -19.04
N LEU A 299 -11.10 -21.53 -18.95
CA LEU A 299 -10.51 -20.23 -19.26
C LEU A 299 -9.58 -20.32 -20.45
N ALA A 300 -9.65 -19.33 -21.33
CA ALA A 300 -8.61 -19.08 -22.33
C ALA A 300 -7.42 -18.35 -21.69
N ALA A 301 -6.23 -18.53 -22.24
CA ALA A 301 -5.05 -17.75 -21.83
C ALA A 301 -5.25 -16.25 -22.16
N GLY A 302 -4.69 -15.39 -21.33
CA GLY A 302 -4.74 -13.94 -21.47
C GLY A 302 -5.48 -13.22 -20.35
N PRO A 303 -5.72 -11.91 -20.52
CA PRO A 303 -6.30 -11.05 -19.51
C PRO A 303 -7.77 -11.35 -19.24
N THR A 304 -8.15 -11.30 -17.95
CA THR A 304 -9.54 -11.42 -17.51
C THR A 304 -9.78 -10.65 -16.21
N GLU A 305 -11.04 -10.54 -15.81
CA GLU A 305 -11.45 -9.93 -14.55
C GLU A 305 -12.36 -10.87 -13.80
N LEU A 306 -12.20 -10.94 -12.48
CA LEU A 306 -13.04 -11.71 -11.57
C LEU A 306 -13.70 -10.78 -10.55
N THR A 307 -15.02 -10.89 -10.41
CA THR A 307 -15.80 -10.33 -9.30
C THR A 307 -16.46 -11.47 -8.56
N ASN A 308 -16.59 -11.39 -7.23
CA ASN A 308 -17.46 -12.29 -6.48
C ASN A 308 -18.33 -11.52 -5.48
N TRP A 309 -19.48 -12.11 -5.16
CA TRP A 309 -20.44 -11.53 -4.21
C TRP A 309 -21.24 -12.62 -3.50
N TYR A 310 -21.89 -12.21 -2.42
CA TYR A 310 -22.92 -12.99 -1.72
C TYR A 310 -24.23 -12.19 -1.71
N LYS A 311 -25.37 -12.88 -1.71
CA LYS A 311 -26.70 -12.26 -1.71
C LYS A 311 -27.59 -12.86 -0.64
N ASP A 312 -28.33 -12.01 0.08
CA ASP A 312 -29.36 -12.44 1.04
C ASP A 312 -30.73 -12.61 0.37
N ALA A 313 -31.73 -13.02 1.17
CA ALA A 313 -33.10 -13.25 0.69
C ALA A 313 -33.83 -11.96 0.25
N GLU A 314 -33.41 -10.81 0.74
CA GLU A 314 -33.92 -9.49 0.39
C GLU A 314 -33.26 -8.93 -0.89
N GLY A 315 -32.21 -9.61 -1.39
CA GLY A 315 -31.47 -9.20 -2.57
C GLY A 315 -30.34 -8.20 -2.28
N ASN A 316 -29.97 -7.99 -1.02
CA ASN A 316 -28.80 -7.20 -0.68
C ASN A 316 -27.54 -7.96 -1.06
N GLU A 317 -26.59 -7.27 -1.70
CA GLU A 317 -25.32 -7.84 -2.11
C GLU A 317 -24.21 -7.47 -1.12
N TYR A 318 -23.35 -8.44 -0.85
CA TYR A 318 -22.16 -8.33 -0.01
C TYR A 318 -20.94 -8.75 -0.84
N GLY A 319 -19.86 -8.00 -0.77
CA GLY A 319 -18.61 -8.35 -1.44
C GLY A 319 -17.99 -9.63 -0.91
N GLY A 320 -17.26 -10.33 -1.77
CA GLY A 320 -16.46 -11.47 -1.38
C GLY A 320 -15.09 -11.04 -0.84
N TYR A 321 -14.50 -11.89 0.02
CA TYR A 321 -13.25 -11.53 0.70
C TYR A 321 -12.07 -12.42 0.30
N TYR A 322 -12.32 -13.71 0.04
CA TYR A 322 -11.28 -14.68 -0.31
C TYR A 322 -11.68 -15.51 -1.52
N VAL A 323 -10.76 -15.66 -2.46
CA VAL A 323 -10.92 -16.56 -3.61
C VAL A 323 -9.65 -17.38 -3.76
N TYR A 324 -9.80 -18.69 -3.93
CA TYR A 324 -8.70 -19.63 -4.19
C TYR A 324 -8.87 -20.19 -5.58
N ILE A 325 -7.89 -20.00 -6.44
CA ILE A 325 -7.92 -20.43 -7.84
C ILE A 325 -6.89 -21.52 -8.07
N THR A 326 -7.34 -22.65 -8.60
CA THR A 326 -6.49 -23.80 -8.92
C THR A 326 -6.75 -24.25 -10.34
N GLN A 327 -5.72 -24.41 -11.14
CA GLN A 327 -5.81 -25.08 -12.43
C GLN A 327 -5.97 -26.60 -12.20
N LEU A 328 -6.85 -27.27 -12.97
CA LEU A 328 -7.21 -28.68 -12.79
C LEU A 328 -6.41 -29.60 -13.73
#